data_f5742cb69523b1bf3181d0c7499eae81
#
_entry.id   f5742cb69523b1bf3181d0c7499eae81
#
_cell.length_a   1.000
_cell.length_b   1.000
_cell.length_c   1.000
_cell.angle_alpha   90.00
_cell.angle_beta   90.00
_cell.angle_gamma   90.00
#
_symmetry.space_group_name_H-M   'P 1'
#
loop_
_entity.id
_entity.type
_entity.pdbx_description
1 polymer ?
#
loop_
_entity_poly.entity_id
_entity_poly.type
_entity_poly.pdbx_seq_one_letter_code
_entity_poly.pdbx_strand_id
1 'polypeptide(L)'
;QWTSTPGGNLAGKSLTEGDGVEYRLLNEVVAPAARTGELILLHYQLNKDNDAWLYFPGQRRVRRAPTFSYDNPVPGYENLLTVDQYPMFGGRLDRYDWKLIGKQELMIPYNTFRFNDQAKKLADIFGPEYPKRDLVRYEQHRVWKIEATVKAGMRHLFPKRVMYLDEDTWMAVVQDLYDAQGKIWRSM
;
A
#
# COMPACT_ATOMS: atom_id res chain seq x y z
N GLN A 1 -12.31 -1.49 -8.82
CA GLN A 1 -13.27 -0.41 -9.10
C GLN A 1 -13.47 0.36 -7.81
N TRP A 2 -13.15 1.65 -7.80
CA TRP A 2 -13.28 2.50 -6.62
C TRP A 2 -14.76 2.71 -6.32
N THR A 3 -15.17 2.45 -5.08
CA THR A 3 -16.57 2.63 -4.64
C THR A 3 -16.97 4.10 -4.52
N SER A 4 -16.00 5.01 -4.52
CA SER A 4 -16.20 6.46 -4.46
C SER A 4 -16.42 7.14 -5.82
N THR A 5 -16.45 6.38 -6.94
CA THR A 5 -16.81 6.99 -8.23
C THR A 5 -18.25 7.46 -8.24
N PRO A 6 -18.58 8.56 -8.97
CA PRO A 6 -19.97 8.98 -9.14
C PRO A 6 -20.82 7.79 -9.60
N GLY A 7 -21.90 7.48 -8.86
CA GLY A 7 -22.72 6.29 -9.10
C GLY A 7 -22.30 5.03 -8.34
N GLY A 8 -21.19 5.06 -7.59
CA GLY A 8 -20.85 3.99 -6.65
C GLY A 8 -21.81 3.93 -5.45
N ASN A 9 -21.87 2.80 -4.76
CA ASN A 9 -22.77 2.59 -3.61
C ASN A 9 -22.48 3.49 -2.39
N LEU A 10 -21.31 4.16 -2.36
CA LEU A 10 -20.94 5.14 -1.34
C LEU A 10 -21.05 6.60 -1.82
N ALA A 11 -21.54 6.85 -3.05
CA ALA A 11 -21.72 8.21 -3.54
C ALA A 11 -22.67 8.99 -2.62
N GLY A 12 -22.20 10.12 -2.08
CA GLY A 12 -22.95 10.95 -1.14
C GLY A 12 -23.15 10.38 0.26
N LYS A 13 -22.50 9.28 0.61
CA LYS A 13 -22.52 8.66 1.95
C LYS A 13 -21.16 8.79 2.63
N SER A 14 -21.17 8.79 3.96
CA SER A 14 -19.94 8.61 4.73
C SER A 14 -19.42 7.16 4.58
N LEU A 15 -18.13 6.94 4.82
CA LEU A 15 -17.54 5.60 4.78
C LEU A 15 -18.20 4.63 5.78
N THR A 16 -18.75 5.15 6.87
CA THR A 16 -19.43 4.37 7.91
C THR A 16 -20.86 3.96 7.54
N GLU A 17 -21.47 4.58 6.54
CA GLU A 17 -22.83 4.26 6.06
C GLU A 17 -22.84 3.19 4.96
N GLY A 18 -21.65 2.73 4.54
CA GLY A 18 -21.51 1.67 3.57
C GLY A 18 -21.56 0.27 4.20
N ASP A 19 -21.11 -0.71 3.43
CA ASP A 19 -20.99 -2.12 3.85
C ASP A 19 -19.75 -2.39 4.73
N GLY A 20 -19.05 -1.35 5.18
CA GLY A 20 -17.82 -1.41 5.96
C GLY A 20 -16.59 -1.75 5.11
N VAL A 21 -16.72 -1.83 3.80
CA VAL A 21 -15.61 -2.06 2.86
C VAL A 21 -15.17 -0.72 2.30
N GLU A 22 -13.92 -0.34 2.56
CA GLU A 22 -13.31 0.88 2.05
C GLU A 22 -13.15 0.79 0.53
N TYR A 23 -12.53 -0.28 0.06
CA TYR A 23 -12.41 -0.59 -1.37
C TYR A 23 -12.16 -2.09 -1.61
N ARG A 24 -12.34 -2.49 -2.86
CA ARG A 24 -12.08 -3.85 -3.33
C ARG A 24 -11.00 -3.80 -4.39
N LEU A 25 -9.99 -4.65 -4.25
CA LEU A 25 -8.88 -4.77 -5.19
C LEU A 25 -8.89 -6.17 -5.78
N LEU A 26 -8.98 -6.26 -7.10
CA LEU A 26 -8.78 -7.50 -7.84
C LEU A 26 -7.49 -7.38 -8.66
N ASN A 27 -6.52 -8.22 -8.35
CA ASN A 27 -5.28 -8.33 -9.09
C ASN A 27 -5.27 -9.62 -9.90
N GLU A 28 -4.87 -9.53 -11.15
CA GLU A 28 -4.59 -10.67 -12.02
C GLU A 28 -3.10 -10.71 -12.36
N VAL A 29 -2.49 -11.87 -12.22
CA VAL A 29 -1.10 -12.08 -12.63
C VAL A 29 -1.09 -12.44 -14.11
N VAL A 30 -0.51 -11.56 -14.92
CA VAL A 30 -0.40 -11.73 -16.38
C VAL A 30 0.96 -12.28 -16.81
N ALA A 31 1.94 -12.22 -15.93
CA ALA A 31 3.30 -12.77 -16.13
C ALA A 31 3.95 -13.03 -14.76
N PRO A 32 4.91 -13.97 -14.64
CA PRO A 32 5.39 -14.91 -15.68
C PRO A 32 4.36 -16.00 -16.02
N ALA A 33 4.58 -16.73 -17.12
CA ALA A 33 3.66 -17.75 -17.62
C ALA A 33 3.28 -18.81 -16.57
N ALA A 34 4.18 -19.16 -15.67
CA ALA A 34 3.92 -20.13 -14.60
C ALA A 34 2.83 -19.68 -13.60
N ARG A 35 2.54 -18.38 -13.52
CA ARG A 35 1.56 -17.79 -12.59
C ARG A 35 0.40 -17.12 -13.31
N THR A 36 0.40 -17.08 -14.64
CA THR A 36 -0.63 -16.40 -15.43
C THR A 36 -2.02 -16.89 -15.08
N GLY A 37 -2.94 -15.95 -14.84
CA GLY A 37 -4.33 -16.24 -14.48
C GLY A 37 -4.56 -16.48 -12.99
N GLU A 38 -3.53 -16.39 -12.14
CA GLU A 38 -3.76 -16.27 -10.69
C GLU A 38 -4.51 -14.98 -10.39
N LEU A 39 -5.53 -15.07 -9.52
CA LEU A 39 -6.30 -13.90 -9.09
C LEU A 39 -6.20 -13.74 -7.57
N ILE A 40 -6.06 -12.51 -7.13
CA ILE A 40 -6.10 -12.11 -5.72
C ILE A 40 -7.20 -11.07 -5.59
N LEU A 41 -8.27 -11.39 -4.85
CA LEU A 41 -9.32 -10.44 -4.49
C LEU A 41 -9.14 -10.05 -3.03
N LEU A 42 -9.03 -8.76 -2.76
CA LEU A 42 -8.93 -8.17 -1.43
C LEU A 42 -10.12 -7.23 -1.19
N HIS A 43 -10.78 -7.40 -0.06
CA HIS A 43 -11.70 -6.41 0.48
C HIS A 43 -11.04 -5.72 1.66
N TYR A 44 -10.65 -4.47 1.47
CA TYR A 44 -10.12 -3.64 2.56
C TYR A 44 -11.27 -3.19 3.45
N GLN A 45 -11.19 -3.55 4.72
CA GLN A 45 -12.25 -3.34 5.69
C GLN A 45 -11.91 -2.17 6.62
N LEU A 46 -12.92 -1.34 6.95
CA LEU A 46 -12.72 -0.22 7.86
C LEU A 46 -12.54 -0.65 9.32
N ASN A 47 -13.34 -1.63 9.77
CA ASN A 47 -13.51 -1.94 11.19
C ASN A 47 -13.11 -3.37 11.59
N LYS A 48 -12.66 -4.18 10.64
CA LYS A 48 -12.20 -5.56 10.86
C LYS A 48 -11.01 -5.89 9.96
N ASP A 49 -10.46 -7.06 10.09
CA ASP A 49 -9.39 -7.54 9.20
C ASP A 49 -9.88 -7.67 7.77
N ASN A 50 -8.96 -7.47 6.82
CA ASN A 50 -9.27 -7.57 5.41
C ASN A 50 -9.68 -8.99 5.04
N ASP A 51 -10.63 -9.12 4.13
CA ASP A 51 -10.98 -10.41 3.55
C ASP A 51 -10.19 -10.62 2.25
N ALA A 52 -9.64 -11.81 2.07
CA ALA A 52 -8.87 -12.18 0.89
C ALA A 52 -9.33 -13.49 0.28
N TRP A 53 -9.31 -13.56 -1.05
CA TRP A 53 -9.57 -14.78 -1.81
C TRP A 53 -8.50 -14.92 -2.88
N LEU A 54 -8.02 -16.16 -3.03
CA LEU A 54 -6.99 -16.53 -4.00
C LEU A 54 -7.59 -17.53 -4.97
N TYR A 55 -7.36 -17.33 -6.26
CA TYR A 55 -7.69 -18.28 -7.32
C TYR A 55 -6.41 -18.74 -8.01
N PHE A 56 -6.25 -20.05 -8.12
CA PHE A 56 -5.13 -20.68 -8.80
C PHE A 56 -5.68 -21.46 -10.03
N PRO A 57 -5.32 -21.10 -11.26
CA PRO A 57 -5.85 -21.72 -12.48
C PRO A 57 -5.63 -23.23 -12.51
N GLY A 58 -4.47 -23.72 -12.07
CA GLY A 58 -4.16 -25.14 -12.03
C GLY A 58 -5.07 -25.97 -11.12
N GLN A 59 -5.65 -25.35 -10.09
CA GLN A 59 -6.57 -25.99 -9.16
C GLN A 59 -8.05 -25.72 -9.50
N ARG A 60 -8.33 -24.72 -10.33
CA ARG A 60 -9.68 -24.24 -10.69
C ARG A 60 -10.58 -23.99 -9.48
N ARG A 61 -10.00 -23.53 -8.37
CA ARG A 61 -10.71 -23.30 -7.10
C ARG A 61 -10.34 -21.95 -6.52
N VAL A 62 -11.36 -21.27 -5.98
CA VAL A 62 -11.17 -20.10 -5.13
C VAL A 62 -10.99 -20.57 -3.69
N ARG A 63 -9.98 -20.06 -3.02
CA ARG A 63 -9.73 -20.30 -1.60
C ARG A 63 -9.80 -18.99 -0.85
N ARG A 64 -10.51 -18.97 0.26
CA ARG A 64 -10.41 -17.87 1.21
C ARG A 64 -9.08 -17.96 1.93
N ALA A 65 -8.40 -16.83 2.07
CA ALA A 65 -7.11 -16.72 2.76
C ALA A 65 -7.27 -15.79 3.99
N PRO A 66 -7.84 -16.28 5.09
CA PRO A 66 -8.15 -15.46 6.27
C PRO A 66 -6.89 -14.89 6.94
N THR A 67 -5.73 -15.52 6.73
CA THR A 67 -4.44 -15.03 7.21
C THR A 67 -3.77 -14.03 6.26
N PHE A 68 -4.33 -13.77 5.09
CA PHE A 68 -3.80 -12.82 4.13
C PHE A 68 -4.22 -11.39 4.51
N SER A 69 -3.67 -10.93 5.61
CA SER A 69 -3.95 -9.61 6.16
C SER A 69 -2.78 -9.11 7.00
N TYR A 70 -2.76 -7.82 7.27
CA TYR A 70 -1.85 -7.18 8.20
C TYR A 70 -0.37 -7.37 7.84
N ASP A 71 0.42 -8.03 8.72
CA ASP A 71 1.87 -8.19 8.57
C ASP A 71 2.28 -9.42 7.71
N ASN A 72 1.32 -10.11 7.10
CA ASN A 72 1.65 -11.23 6.23
C ASN A 72 2.36 -10.77 4.96
N PRO A 73 3.43 -11.48 4.55
CA PRO A 73 4.09 -11.20 3.30
C PRO A 73 3.16 -11.39 2.09
N VAL A 74 3.27 -10.51 1.12
CA VAL A 74 2.57 -10.66 -0.15
C VAL A 74 3.27 -11.72 -1.00
N PRO A 75 2.57 -12.77 -1.46
CA PRO A 75 3.17 -13.80 -2.30
C PRO A 75 3.82 -13.25 -3.56
N GLY A 76 5.02 -13.70 -3.87
CA GLY A 76 5.76 -13.28 -5.06
C GLY A 76 6.58 -11.99 -4.90
N TYR A 77 6.64 -11.44 -3.68
CA TYR A 77 7.44 -10.25 -3.36
C TYR A 77 8.63 -10.56 -2.43
N GLU A 78 9.04 -11.83 -2.32
CA GLU A 78 10.24 -12.27 -1.58
C GLU A 78 10.32 -11.68 -0.15
N ASN A 79 9.17 -11.56 0.52
CA ASN A 79 9.02 -10.92 1.84
C ASN A 79 9.39 -9.42 1.87
N LEU A 80 9.48 -8.77 0.73
CA LEU A 80 9.78 -7.34 0.66
C LEU A 80 8.57 -6.46 0.96
N LEU A 81 7.36 -7.01 0.83
CA LEU A 81 6.10 -6.27 1.01
C LEU A 81 5.17 -7.05 1.94
N THR A 82 4.54 -6.36 2.88
CA THR A 82 3.41 -6.90 3.67
C THR A 82 2.08 -6.39 3.14
N VAL A 83 1.00 -7.13 3.43
CA VAL A 83 -0.34 -6.81 2.90
C VAL A 83 -0.80 -5.42 3.30
N ASP A 84 -0.50 -4.97 4.51
CA ASP A 84 -0.89 -3.65 5.01
C ASP A 84 -0.02 -2.50 4.50
N GLN A 85 1.03 -2.79 3.74
CA GLN A 85 1.86 -1.74 3.11
C GLN A 85 1.28 -1.23 1.78
N TYR A 86 0.23 -1.85 1.26
CA TYR A 86 -0.37 -1.41 0.00
C TYR A 86 -1.67 -0.64 0.23
N PRO A 87 -1.84 0.54 -0.35
CA PRO A 87 -0.86 1.44 -0.97
C PRO A 87 -0.22 2.37 0.09
N MET A 88 0.95 2.07 0.58
CA MET A 88 1.66 2.67 1.72
C MET A 88 1.11 2.26 3.08
N PHE A 89 -0.18 2.35 3.32
CA PHE A 89 -0.87 1.86 4.53
C PHE A 89 -2.31 1.44 4.19
N GLY A 90 -2.60 0.17 4.36
CA GLY A 90 -3.93 -0.43 4.12
C GLY A 90 -4.39 -1.27 5.31
N GLY A 91 -4.10 -0.83 6.52
CA GLY A 91 -4.40 -1.56 7.75
C GLY A 91 -5.39 -0.84 8.65
N ARG A 92 -5.81 -1.53 9.71
CA ARG A 92 -6.67 -0.97 10.76
C ARG A 92 -5.90 0.10 11.56
N LEU A 93 -6.50 1.26 11.69
CA LEU A 93 -5.93 2.38 12.44
C LEU A 93 -5.87 2.10 13.94
N ASP A 94 -6.79 1.33 14.47
CA ASP A 94 -6.93 1.02 15.90
C ASP A 94 -5.84 0.10 16.47
N ARG A 95 -5.01 -0.49 15.60
CA ARG A 95 -3.84 -1.30 16.00
C ARG A 95 -2.63 -0.48 16.41
N TYR A 96 -2.68 0.83 16.17
CA TYR A 96 -1.55 1.73 16.38
C TYR A 96 -1.93 2.87 17.31
N ASP A 97 -0.93 3.33 18.06
CA ASP A 97 -0.93 4.63 18.69
C ASP A 97 -0.34 5.64 17.71
N TRP A 98 -1.14 6.62 17.34
CA TRP A 98 -0.82 7.62 16.34
C TRP A 98 -0.37 8.91 16.98
N LYS A 99 0.73 9.49 16.47
CA LYS A 99 1.25 10.76 16.92
C LYS A 99 1.54 11.67 15.74
N LEU A 100 0.89 12.83 15.72
CA LEU A 100 1.26 13.90 14.79
C LEU A 100 2.53 14.58 15.33
N ILE A 101 3.60 14.51 14.54
CA ILE A 101 4.90 15.12 14.91
C ILE A 101 4.94 16.58 14.50
N GLY A 102 4.41 16.91 13.32
CA GLY A 102 4.37 18.28 12.80
C GLY A 102 4.52 18.30 11.29
N LYS A 103 4.86 19.47 10.77
CA LYS A 103 5.14 19.68 9.35
C LYS A 103 6.64 19.81 9.10
N GLN A 104 7.06 19.40 7.93
CA GLN A 104 8.41 19.64 7.41
C GLN A 104 8.39 19.74 5.90
N GLU A 105 9.45 20.29 5.32
CA GLU A 105 9.68 20.27 3.89
C GLU A 105 10.48 19.03 3.51
N LEU A 106 10.11 18.40 2.41
CA LEU A 106 10.74 17.19 1.91
C LEU A 106 10.78 17.22 0.38
N MET A 107 11.90 16.77 -0.19
CA MET A 107 12.00 16.51 -1.63
C MET A 107 11.33 15.18 -1.92
N ILE A 108 10.21 15.20 -2.65
CA ILE A 108 9.45 14.00 -2.97
C ILE A 108 9.35 13.80 -4.49
N PRO A 109 9.23 12.56 -4.97
CA PRO A 109 8.88 12.30 -6.36
C PRO A 109 7.50 12.89 -6.66
N TYR A 110 7.44 13.85 -7.58
CA TYR A 110 6.19 14.52 -7.93
C TYR A 110 6.18 14.91 -9.41
N ASN A 111 5.02 14.87 -10.05
CA ASN A 111 4.89 15.15 -11.49
C ASN A 111 5.86 14.33 -12.36
N THR A 112 6.05 13.05 -12.04
CA THR A 112 7.02 12.15 -12.69
C THR A 112 6.50 11.59 -14.01
N PHE A 113 6.01 12.45 -14.90
CA PHE A 113 5.37 12.04 -16.17
C PHE A 113 6.27 11.22 -17.08
N ARG A 114 7.61 11.50 -17.07
CA ARG A 114 8.58 10.72 -17.86
C ARG A 114 8.69 9.27 -17.40
N PHE A 115 8.48 9.03 -16.12
CA PHE A 115 8.49 7.69 -15.54
C PHE A 115 7.24 6.90 -15.94
N ASN A 116 6.10 7.57 -16.06
CA ASN A 116 4.80 6.99 -16.38
C ASN A 116 4.47 7.03 -17.89
N ASP A 117 5.45 7.34 -18.73
CA ASP A 117 5.28 7.38 -20.18
C ASP A 117 5.04 5.97 -20.72
N GLN A 118 3.82 5.71 -21.20
CA GLN A 118 3.41 4.41 -21.71
C GLN A 118 4.11 3.99 -23.01
N ALA A 119 4.76 4.93 -23.70
CA ALA A 119 5.58 4.62 -24.89
C ALA A 119 6.93 3.97 -24.54
N LYS A 120 7.36 4.05 -23.27
CA LYS A 120 8.61 3.46 -22.79
C LYS A 120 8.46 1.99 -22.45
N LYS A 121 9.49 1.22 -22.77
CA LYS A 121 9.61 -0.16 -22.33
C LYS A 121 10.12 -0.21 -20.88
N LEU A 122 9.85 -1.29 -20.15
CA LEU A 122 10.34 -1.46 -18.79
C LEU A 122 11.87 -1.28 -18.66
N ALA A 123 12.64 -1.76 -19.64
CA ALA A 123 14.11 -1.58 -19.68
C ALA A 123 14.55 -0.11 -19.86
N ASP A 124 13.68 0.75 -20.35
CA ASP A 124 13.96 2.19 -20.47
C ASP A 124 13.68 2.91 -19.14
N ILE A 125 12.82 2.33 -18.28
CA ILE A 125 12.40 2.89 -17.00
C ILE A 125 13.25 2.35 -15.85
N PHE A 126 13.52 1.06 -15.86
CA PHE A 126 14.25 0.39 -14.78
C PHE A 126 15.70 0.09 -15.17
N GLY A 127 16.62 0.38 -14.25
CA GLY A 127 17.97 -0.15 -14.25
C GLY A 127 18.02 -1.56 -13.62
N PRO A 128 19.21 -2.11 -13.43
CA PRO A 128 19.36 -3.44 -12.80
C PRO A 128 18.85 -3.51 -11.36
N GLU A 129 18.92 -2.42 -10.61
CA GLU A 129 18.65 -2.39 -9.16
C GLU A 129 17.55 -1.41 -8.79
N TYR A 130 17.36 -0.34 -9.55
CA TYR A 130 16.41 0.74 -9.23
C TYR A 130 15.92 1.46 -10.50
N PRO A 131 14.81 2.21 -10.39
CA PRO A 131 14.35 3.05 -11.48
C PRO A 131 15.39 4.09 -11.89
N LYS A 132 15.49 4.39 -13.19
CA LYS A 132 16.42 5.42 -13.70
C LYS A 132 16.06 6.80 -13.12
N ARG A 133 17.00 7.39 -12.40
CA ARG A 133 16.78 8.63 -11.64
C ARG A 133 16.49 9.86 -12.52
N ASP A 134 17.01 9.88 -13.74
CA ASP A 134 16.78 10.94 -14.72
C ASP A 134 15.33 11.01 -15.22
N LEU A 135 14.54 9.96 -14.98
CA LEU A 135 13.11 9.93 -15.27
C LEU A 135 12.24 10.41 -14.11
N VAL A 136 12.80 10.48 -12.91
CA VAL A 136 12.08 10.88 -11.70
C VAL A 136 12.30 12.37 -11.46
N ARG A 137 11.23 13.12 -11.43
CA ARG A 137 11.26 14.52 -11.01
C ARG A 137 11.03 14.61 -9.52
N TYR A 138 11.81 15.44 -8.84
CA TYR A 138 11.65 15.73 -7.41
C TYR A 138 11.22 17.19 -7.24
N GLU A 139 10.27 17.41 -6.36
CA GLU A 139 9.77 18.72 -5.98
C GLU A 139 9.81 18.87 -4.46
N GLN A 140 10.03 20.09 -3.98
CA GLN A 140 9.97 20.40 -2.56
C GLN A 140 8.52 20.61 -2.16
N HIS A 141 8.02 19.74 -1.29
CA HIS A 141 6.67 19.82 -0.75
C HIS A 141 6.70 19.89 0.76
N ARG A 142 5.68 20.53 1.32
CA ARG A 142 5.43 20.50 2.74
C ARG A 142 4.60 19.27 3.07
N VAL A 143 5.08 18.47 4.02
CA VAL A 143 4.46 17.21 4.41
C VAL A 143 4.13 17.19 5.89
N TRP A 144 3.04 16.51 6.24
CA TRP A 144 2.72 16.14 7.60
C TRP A 144 3.48 14.87 7.97
N LYS A 145 4.27 14.95 9.05
CA LYS A 145 4.97 13.79 9.61
C LYS A 145 4.12 13.16 10.70
N ILE A 146 3.78 11.89 10.52
CA ILE A 146 2.94 11.11 11.42
C ILE A 146 3.71 9.86 11.85
N GLU A 147 3.77 9.60 13.14
CA GLU A 147 4.34 8.39 13.71
C GLU A 147 3.21 7.45 14.13
N ALA A 148 3.36 6.15 13.82
CA ALA A 148 2.47 5.09 14.24
C ALA A 148 3.29 4.01 14.96
N THR A 149 2.96 3.75 16.22
CA THR A 149 3.57 2.70 17.03
C THR A 149 2.53 1.61 17.29
N VAL A 150 2.92 0.35 17.10
CA VAL A 150 2.04 -0.78 17.35
C VAL A 150 1.66 -0.82 18.84
N LYS A 151 0.37 -0.92 19.14
CA LYS A 151 -0.16 -0.94 20.52
C LYS A 151 0.33 -2.16 21.30
N ALA A 152 0.44 -1.99 22.61
CA ALA A 152 0.73 -3.09 23.53
C ALA A 152 -0.25 -4.25 23.33
N GLY A 153 0.27 -5.48 23.28
CA GLY A 153 -0.50 -6.68 23.01
C GLY A 153 -0.76 -6.99 21.54
N MET A 154 -0.48 -6.07 20.65
CA MET A 154 -0.45 -6.29 19.19
C MET A 154 0.99 -6.59 18.75
N ARG A 155 1.13 -7.19 17.57
CA ARG A 155 2.43 -7.42 16.98
C ARG A 155 2.43 -7.03 15.51
N HIS A 156 3.57 -6.62 15.00
CA HIS A 156 3.85 -6.39 13.60
C HIS A 156 5.34 -6.61 13.34
N LEU A 157 5.72 -6.94 12.11
CA LEU A 157 7.13 -7.00 11.69
C LEU A 157 7.83 -5.66 11.91
N PHE A 158 7.10 -4.55 11.75
CA PHE A 158 7.57 -3.20 11.99
C PHE A 158 6.82 -2.62 13.20
N PRO A 159 7.41 -2.61 14.40
CA PRO A 159 6.75 -2.07 15.59
C PRO A 159 6.49 -0.57 15.50
N LYS A 160 7.20 0.12 14.63
CA LYS A 160 7.01 1.55 14.38
C LYS A 160 7.13 1.87 12.90
N ARG A 161 6.32 2.81 12.44
CA ARG A 161 6.42 3.43 11.12
C ARG A 161 6.26 4.94 11.22
N VAL A 162 6.92 5.66 10.33
CA VAL A 162 6.75 7.10 10.16
C VAL A 162 6.29 7.34 8.74
N MET A 163 5.19 8.05 8.59
CA MET A 163 4.63 8.40 7.29
C MET A 163 4.70 9.89 7.07
N TYR A 164 4.92 10.25 5.83
CA TYR A 164 4.97 11.63 5.37
C TYR A 164 3.82 11.82 4.37
N LEU A 165 2.82 12.62 4.78
CA LEU A 165 1.64 12.91 3.97
C LEU A 165 1.82 14.27 3.33
N ASP A 166 1.71 14.32 2.02
CA ASP A 166 1.72 15.56 1.27
C ASP A 166 0.54 16.46 1.68
N GLU A 167 0.82 17.75 1.95
CA GLU A 167 -0.19 18.67 2.45
C GLU A 167 -1.29 18.97 1.44
N ASP A 168 -0.96 18.93 0.16
CA ASP A 168 -1.89 19.26 -0.91
C ASP A 168 -2.81 18.10 -1.29
N THR A 169 -2.26 16.89 -1.37
CA THR A 169 -3.00 15.71 -1.83
C THR A 169 -3.46 14.78 -0.72
N TRP A 170 -2.95 14.93 0.51
CA TRP A 170 -3.17 14.06 1.66
C TRP A 170 -2.73 12.60 1.43
N MET A 171 -1.94 12.36 0.40
CA MET A 171 -1.37 11.04 0.12
C MET A 171 -0.08 10.82 0.92
N ALA A 172 0.11 9.61 1.41
CA ALA A 172 1.41 9.21 1.94
C ALA A 172 2.40 9.09 0.78
N VAL A 173 3.45 9.88 0.81
CA VAL A 173 4.45 10.00 -0.27
C VAL A 173 5.78 9.36 0.09
N VAL A 174 6.05 9.19 1.37
CA VAL A 174 7.21 8.47 1.90
C VAL A 174 6.79 7.74 3.17
N GLN A 175 7.36 6.58 3.40
CA GLN A 175 7.19 5.83 4.64
C GLN A 175 8.53 5.24 5.09
N ASP A 176 8.89 5.44 6.36
CA ASP A 176 10.00 4.78 7.04
C ASP A 176 9.47 3.69 7.97
N LEU A 177 9.98 2.48 7.82
CA LEU A 177 9.65 1.33 8.63
C LEU A 177 10.82 1.01 9.57
N TYR A 178 10.52 0.81 10.83
CA TYR A 178 11.53 0.62 11.88
C TYR A 178 11.50 -0.82 12.37
N ASP A 179 12.68 -1.36 12.64
CA ASP A 179 12.86 -2.67 13.28
C ASP A 179 12.60 -2.61 14.81
N ALA A 180 12.71 -3.76 15.48
CA ALA A 180 12.52 -3.88 16.91
C ALA A 180 13.62 -3.13 17.73
N GLN A 181 14.75 -2.79 17.13
CA GLN A 181 15.84 -2.02 17.71
C GLN A 181 15.67 -0.51 17.51
N GLY A 182 14.60 -0.09 16.82
CA GLY A 182 14.31 1.31 16.53
C GLY A 182 15.17 1.89 15.40
N LYS A 183 15.82 1.07 14.60
CA LYS A 183 16.56 1.49 13.41
C LYS A 183 15.64 1.46 12.18
N ILE A 184 15.86 2.37 11.25
CA ILE A 184 15.18 2.33 9.95
C ILE A 184 15.61 1.02 9.26
N TRP A 185 14.64 0.18 8.97
CA TRP A 185 14.84 -1.05 8.24
C TRP A 185 14.55 -0.88 6.75
N ARG A 186 13.51 -0.10 6.42
CA ARG A 186 13.14 0.23 5.03
C ARG A 186 12.56 1.63 4.95
N SER A 187 12.82 2.27 3.80
CA SER A 187 12.10 3.46 3.33
C SER A 187 11.45 3.14 2.00
N MET A 188 10.26 3.62 1.78
CA MET A 188 9.50 3.40 0.55
C MET A 188 8.71 4.65 0.17
#